data_51fd9566dfedfc8a4ad32132e52a8bbd
#
_entry.id   51fd9566dfedfc8a4ad32132e52a8bbd
#
_cell.length_a   1.000
_cell.length_b   1.000
_cell.length_c   1.000
_cell.angle_alpha   90.00
_cell.angle_beta   90.00
_cell.angle_gamma   90.00
#
_symmetry.space_group_name_H-M   'P 1'
#
loop_
_entity.id
_entity.type
_entity.pdbx_description
1 polymer ?
#
loop_
_entity_poly.entity_id
_entity_poly.type
_entity_poly.pdbx_seq_one_letter_code
_entity_poly.pdbx_strand_id
1 'polypeptide(L)'
;MRPKLILTDLDGTLLREDKSLSPANRAALERAAAQGAEVVLATGRFYGGIPQELRDLPFLRYFILMNGAKIYDRRTDRALGRAEIPWETAEAVIDLLEPLNCSVDCFQNDRGLMARKYYDHLEQYVTHPPSFALVKRTREAVDDLKEAVLAGGGSVQKLQAYFPDLALRPKVMEQCKLAFPNLVQAISMPANLEFNAPDATKGKGLRTLCRCLGIDPREAAAFGDGTNDLSLLREAGIGVAMANGAPETLVAADLTAPSNEEDGVAQILSRWFPENT
;
A
#
# COMPACT_ATOMS: atom_id res chain seq x y z
N MET A 1 13.80 22.07 10.00
CA MET A 1 12.58 22.57 9.30
C MET A 1 11.40 21.74 9.79
N ARG A 2 10.24 22.34 10.00
CA ARG A 2 9.03 21.64 10.43
C ARG A 2 8.26 21.18 9.18
N PRO A 3 8.01 19.88 8.99
CA PRO A 3 7.30 19.41 7.79
C PRO A 3 5.85 19.91 7.75
N LYS A 4 5.35 20.25 6.56
CA LYS A 4 3.94 20.60 6.32
C LYS A 4 3.08 19.38 5.99
N LEU A 5 3.70 18.31 5.51
CA LEU A 5 3.06 17.08 5.10
C LEU A 5 3.78 15.90 5.74
N ILE A 6 3.04 15.06 6.45
CA ILE A 6 3.54 13.84 7.09
C ILE A 6 2.90 12.66 6.39
N LEU A 7 3.72 11.79 5.81
CA LEU A 7 3.25 10.54 5.22
C LEU A 7 3.78 9.37 6.04
N THR A 8 2.95 8.40 6.32
CA THR A 8 3.37 7.19 7.02
C THR A 8 2.81 5.96 6.33
N ASP A 9 3.65 4.94 6.16
CA ASP A 9 3.15 3.60 5.91
C ASP A 9 2.43 3.06 7.15
N LEU A 10 1.71 1.96 6.99
CA LEU A 10 0.93 1.33 8.05
C LEU A 10 1.65 0.13 8.66
N ASP A 11 1.85 -0.91 7.85
CA ASP A 11 2.31 -2.22 8.31
C ASP A 11 3.82 -2.23 8.52
N GLY A 12 4.27 -2.43 9.76
CA GLY A 12 5.69 -2.37 10.10
C GLY A 12 6.22 -0.94 10.35
N THR A 13 5.38 0.08 10.18
CA THR A 13 5.73 1.49 10.38
C THR A 13 4.87 2.14 11.46
N LEU A 14 3.61 2.46 11.17
CA LEU A 14 2.71 3.11 12.12
C LEU A 14 2.04 2.12 13.06
N LEU A 15 1.67 0.94 12.54
CA LEU A 15 1.00 -0.10 13.28
C LEU A 15 1.99 -1.09 13.87
N ARG A 16 1.67 -1.59 15.07
CA ARG A 16 2.36 -2.70 15.71
C ARG A 16 2.16 -4.01 14.94
N GLU A 17 2.88 -5.06 15.32
CA GLU A 17 2.74 -6.38 14.69
C GLU A 17 1.32 -6.94 14.81
N ASP A 18 0.64 -6.68 15.93
CA ASP A 18 -0.77 -7.04 16.17
C ASP A 18 -1.77 -6.20 15.38
N LYS A 19 -1.28 -5.26 14.56
CA LYS A 19 -2.04 -4.30 13.73
C LYS A 19 -2.80 -3.24 14.52
N SER A 20 -2.49 -3.05 15.78
CA SER A 20 -3.01 -1.94 16.59
C SER A 20 -2.24 -0.64 16.37
N LEU A 21 -2.94 0.48 16.53
CA LEU A 21 -2.34 1.81 16.61
C LEU A 21 -2.04 2.13 18.08
N SER A 22 -0.78 2.39 18.41
CA SER A 22 -0.42 2.74 19.77
C SER A 22 -0.98 4.10 20.20
N PRO A 23 -1.28 4.29 21.48
CA PRO A 23 -1.71 5.59 22.00
C PRO A 23 -0.68 6.70 21.76
N ALA A 24 0.62 6.38 21.81
CA ALA A 24 1.71 7.33 21.57
C ALA A 24 1.74 7.80 20.10
N ASN A 25 1.69 6.87 19.16
CA ASN A 25 1.65 7.20 17.72
C ASN A 25 0.39 8.01 17.41
N ARG A 26 -0.77 7.62 17.94
CA ARG A 26 -2.03 8.36 17.77
C ARG A 26 -1.91 9.80 18.26
N ALA A 27 -1.47 9.99 19.49
CA ALA A 27 -1.32 11.33 20.09
C ALA A 27 -0.32 12.21 19.31
N ALA A 28 0.77 11.62 18.80
CA ALA A 28 1.76 12.34 18.02
C ALA A 28 1.20 12.80 16.65
N LEU A 29 0.41 11.96 15.96
CA LEU A 29 -0.26 12.33 14.73
C LEU A 29 -1.33 13.42 14.95
N GLU A 30 -2.15 13.28 16.00
CA GLU A 30 -3.15 14.28 16.40
C GLU A 30 -2.48 15.63 16.66
N ARG A 31 -1.36 15.63 17.38
CA ARG A 31 -0.58 16.82 17.69
C ARG A 31 0.02 17.46 16.46
N ALA A 32 0.59 16.67 15.54
CA ALA A 32 1.11 17.17 14.27
C ALA A 32 0.03 17.84 13.44
N ALA A 33 -1.15 17.20 13.35
CA ALA A 33 -2.32 17.75 12.64
C ALA A 33 -2.83 19.05 13.32
N ALA A 34 -2.96 19.07 14.63
CA ALA A 34 -3.40 20.25 15.40
C ALA A 34 -2.42 21.44 15.22
N GLN A 35 -1.16 21.15 14.99
CA GLN A 35 -0.13 22.16 14.73
C GLN A 35 0.03 22.49 13.23
N GLY A 36 -0.90 22.05 12.36
CA GLY A 36 -1.04 22.48 10.98
C GLY A 36 -0.34 21.60 9.94
N ALA A 37 0.18 20.43 10.31
CA ALA A 37 0.65 19.47 9.32
C ALA A 37 -0.53 18.67 8.73
N GLU A 38 -0.51 18.42 7.41
CA GLU A 38 -1.40 17.44 6.78
C GLU A 38 -0.83 16.04 7.02
N VAL A 39 -1.64 15.13 7.57
CA VAL A 39 -1.23 13.75 7.85
C VAL A 39 -1.88 12.81 6.83
N VAL A 40 -1.08 11.94 6.21
CA VAL A 40 -1.47 11.07 5.10
C VAL A 40 -1.01 9.64 5.37
N LEU A 41 -1.88 8.69 5.15
CA LEU A 41 -1.51 7.27 5.13
C LEU A 41 -1.13 6.84 3.71
N ALA A 42 0.07 6.25 3.55
CA ALA A 42 0.60 5.77 2.27
C ALA A 42 0.83 4.25 2.34
N THR A 43 -0.12 3.45 1.86
CA THR A 43 -0.17 2.02 2.12
C THR A 43 -0.39 1.16 0.86
N GLY A 44 0.03 -0.09 0.91
CA GLY A 44 -0.34 -1.12 -0.07
C GLY A 44 -1.80 -1.60 0.06
N ARG A 45 -2.50 -1.21 1.11
CA ARG A 45 -3.90 -1.57 1.33
C ARG A 45 -4.85 -0.72 0.48
N PHE A 46 -6.02 -1.28 0.13
CA PHE A 46 -7.16 -0.48 -0.34
C PHE A 46 -7.87 0.19 0.84
N TYR A 47 -8.74 1.18 0.59
CA TYR A 47 -9.35 1.97 1.67
C TYR A 47 -10.10 1.13 2.70
N GLY A 48 -10.91 0.17 2.25
CA GLY A 48 -11.63 -0.75 3.15
C GLY A 48 -10.73 -1.73 3.93
N GLY A 49 -9.48 -1.91 3.52
CA GLY A 49 -8.48 -2.72 4.22
C GLY A 49 -7.72 -1.98 5.33
N ILE A 50 -7.91 -0.65 5.45
CA ILE A 50 -7.37 0.15 6.55
C ILE A 50 -8.21 -0.09 7.81
N PRO A 51 -7.61 -0.27 9.00
CA PRO A 51 -8.37 -0.38 10.25
C PRO A 51 -9.38 0.75 10.43
N GLN A 52 -10.58 0.41 10.91
CA GLN A 52 -11.67 1.38 11.09
C GLN A 52 -11.25 2.55 11.98
N GLU A 53 -10.54 2.25 13.07
CA GLU A 53 -10.05 3.26 14.01
C GLU A 53 -9.18 4.35 13.35
N LEU A 54 -8.38 3.99 12.32
CA LEU A 54 -7.61 4.94 11.53
C LEU A 54 -8.50 5.72 10.55
N ARG A 55 -9.45 5.03 9.89
CA ARG A 55 -10.37 5.68 8.97
C ARG A 55 -11.27 6.70 9.66
N ASP A 56 -11.54 6.51 10.96
CA ASP A 56 -12.39 7.40 11.76
C ASP A 56 -11.64 8.61 12.32
N LEU A 57 -10.30 8.66 12.23
CA LEU A 57 -9.55 9.82 12.67
C LEU A 57 -9.93 11.06 11.82
N PRO A 58 -10.42 12.14 12.46
CA PRO A 58 -11.02 13.27 11.74
C PRO A 58 -10.01 14.09 10.93
N PHE A 59 -8.74 14.06 11.31
CA PHE A 59 -7.66 14.78 10.66
C PHE A 59 -7.09 14.03 9.44
N LEU A 60 -7.34 12.71 9.28
CA LEU A 60 -6.92 11.96 8.12
C LEU A 60 -7.89 12.23 6.95
N ARG A 61 -7.48 13.08 6.03
CA ARG A 61 -8.25 13.42 4.84
C ARG A 61 -7.76 12.67 3.61
N TYR A 62 -6.45 12.60 3.41
CA TYR A 62 -5.85 12.07 2.20
C TYR A 62 -5.20 10.72 2.44
N PHE A 63 -5.27 9.86 1.41
CA PHE A 63 -4.73 8.52 1.44
C PHE A 63 -4.02 8.23 0.12
N ILE A 64 -2.83 7.63 0.18
CA ILE A 64 -2.16 7.01 -0.94
C ILE A 64 -2.39 5.50 -0.78
N LEU A 65 -3.21 4.93 -1.64
CA LEU A 65 -3.72 3.57 -1.54
C LEU A 65 -3.09 2.67 -2.60
N MET A 66 -3.01 1.36 -2.35
CA MET A 66 -2.53 0.36 -3.29
C MET A 66 -1.17 0.73 -3.87
N ASN A 67 -0.22 1.12 -2.98
CA ASN A 67 1.12 1.58 -3.34
C ASN A 67 1.15 2.81 -4.27
N GLY A 68 0.07 3.58 -4.36
CA GLY A 68 -0.02 4.76 -5.23
C GLY A 68 -0.95 4.58 -6.44
N ALA A 69 -1.61 3.42 -6.58
CA ALA A 69 -2.60 3.22 -7.64
C ALA A 69 -3.80 4.16 -7.50
N LYS A 70 -4.10 4.63 -6.28
CA LYS A 70 -5.14 5.62 -6.02
C LYS A 70 -4.69 6.63 -4.97
N ILE A 71 -4.80 7.91 -5.28
CA ILE A 71 -4.66 9.01 -4.33
C ILE A 71 -6.08 9.50 -4.02
N TYR A 72 -6.51 9.37 -2.77
CA TYR A 72 -7.91 9.53 -2.38
C TYR A 72 -8.10 10.68 -1.40
N ASP A 73 -9.08 11.54 -1.68
CA ASP A 73 -9.60 12.55 -0.75
C ASP A 73 -10.93 12.07 -0.16
N ARG A 74 -10.89 11.65 1.10
CA ARG A 74 -12.07 11.14 1.83
C ARG A 74 -13.19 12.18 1.97
N ARG A 75 -12.84 13.48 2.11
CA ARG A 75 -13.82 14.54 2.34
C ARG A 75 -14.70 14.78 1.12
N THR A 76 -14.14 14.64 -0.07
CA THR A 76 -14.88 14.85 -1.32
C THR A 76 -15.30 13.55 -1.99
N ASP A 77 -14.87 12.40 -1.44
CA ASP A 77 -15.03 11.06 -2.02
C ASP A 77 -14.50 10.98 -3.45
N ARG A 78 -13.33 11.58 -3.71
CA ARG A 78 -12.73 11.64 -5.05
C ARG A 78 -11.31 11.11 -5.08
N ALA A 79 -10.98 10.46 -6.19
CA ALA A 79 -9.59 10.19 -6.53
C ALA A 79 -8.96 11.47 -7.11
N LEU A 80 -7.85 11.92 -6.48
CA LEU A 80 -7.02 13.01 -6.95
C LEU A 80 -6.03 12.57 -8.03
N GLY A 81 -5.74 11.26 -8.08
CA GLY A 81 -4.89 10.62 -9.07
C GLY A 81 -5.13 9.11 -9.10
N ARG A 82 -4.88 8.51 -10.26
CA ARG A 82 -4.95 7.06 -10.47
C ARG A 82 -3.74 6.61 -11.28
N ALA A 83 -3.25 5.40 -10.97
CA ALA A 83 -2.26 4.68 -11.75
C ALA A 83 -2.71 3.21 -11.79
N GLU A 84 -3.46 2.87 -12.81
CA GLU A 84 -4.13 1.56 -12.95
C GLU A 84 -3.53 0.79 -14.13
N ILE A 85 -3.59 -0.53 -14.07
CA ILE A 85 -3.20 -1.42 -15.15
C ILE A 85 -4.36 -1.41 -16.17
N PRO A 86 -4.11 -1.05 -17.46
CA PRO A 86 -5.14 -1.11 -18.48
C PRO A 86 -5.69 -2.52 -18.69
N TRP A 87 -6.93 -2.61 -19.15
CA TRP A 87 -7.63 -3.90 -19.34
C TRP A 87 -6.84 -4.90 -20.17
N GLU A 88 -6.32 -4.49 -21.33
CA GLU A 88 -5.61 -5.37 -22.24
C GLU A 88 -4.37 -6.00 -21.57
N THR A 89 -3.70 -5.24 -20.72
CA THR A 89 -2.57 -5.74 -19.94
C THR A 89 -3.04 -6.65 -18.80
N ALA A 90 -4.11 -6.27 -18.10
CA ALA A 90 -4.68 -7.06 -17.01
C ALA A 90 -5.19 -8.42 -17.52
N GLU A 91 -5.91 -8.44 -18.63
CA GLU A 91 -6.39 -9.65 -19.28
C GLU A 91 -5.23 -10.57 -19.68
N ALA A 92 -4.20 -10.01 -20.33
CA ALA A 92 -3.04 -10.79 -20.75
C ALA A 92 -2.26 -11.39 -19.54
N VAL A 93 -2.19 -10.69 -18.41
CA VAL A 93 -1.62 -11.23 -17.17
C VAL A 93 -2.48 -12.35 -16.61
N ILE A 94 -3.81 -12.18 -16.59
CA ILE A 94 -4.74 -13.23 -16.15
C ILE A 94 -4.60 -14.47 -17.03
N ASP A 95 -4.56 -14.32 -18.36
CA ASP A 95 -4.42 -15.41 -19.32
C ASP A 95 -3.09 -16.17 -19.16
N LEU A 96 -2.02 -15.46 -18.83
CA LEU A 96 -0.73 -16.09 -18.56
C LEU A 96 -0.76 -16.90 -17.27
N LEU A 97 -1.46 -16.42 -16.24
CA LEU A 97 -1.48 -17.03 -14.91
C LEU A 97 -2.51 -18.17 -14.78
N GLU A 98 -3.64 -18.07 -15.47
CA GLU A 98 -4.77 -19.01 -15.32
C GLU A 98 -4.44 -20.49 -15.55
N PRO A 99 -3.57 -20.87 -16.53
CA PRO A 99 -3.18 -22.27 -16.73
C PRO A 99 -2.16 -22.77 -15.69
N LEU A 100 -1.66 -21.90 -14.81
CA LEU A 100 -0.66 -22.27 -13.81
C LEU A 100 -1.32 -22.68 -12.50
N ASN A 101 -0.58 -23.44 -11.68
CA ASN A 101 -1.03 -23.80 -10.34
C ASN A 101 -0.91 -22.60 -9.36
N CYS A 102 -1.74 -21.58 -9.59
CA CYS A 102 -1.88 -20.42 -8.73
C CYS A 102 -3.31 -19.89 -8.78
N SER A 103 -3.74 -19.18 -7.75
CA SER A 103 -4.97 -18.39 -7.82
C SER A 103 -4.66 -16.99 -8.34
N VAL A 104 -5.67 -16.36 -8.96
CA VAL A 104 -5.56 -14.97 -9.44
C VAL A 104 -6.70 -14.15 -8.85
N ASP A 105 -6.37 -12.98 -8.34
CA ASP A 105 -7.34 -11.96 -7.94
C ASP A 105 -6.90 -10.55 -8.40
N CYS A 106 -7.81 -9.61 -8.35
CA CYS A 106 -7.48 -8.23 -8.63
C CYS A 106 -8.22 -7.27 -7.70
N PHE A 107 -7.74 -6.03 -7.66
CA PHE A 107 -8.46 -4.93 -7.06
C PHE A 107 -8.93 -3.96 -8.12
N GLN A 108 -10.22 -3.66 -8.10
CA GLN A 108 -10.87 -2.71 -8.98
C GLN A 108 -11.92 -1.90 -8.21
N ASN A 109 -11.92 -0.59 -8.37
CA ASN A 109 -12.87 0.31 -7.69
C ASN A 109 -12.91 0.09 -6.17
N ASP A 110 -11.74 -0.16 -5.56
CA ASP A 110 -11.55 -0.47 -4.13
C ASP A 110 -12.24 -1.77 -3.66
N ARG A 111 -12.57 -2.66 -4.57
CA ARG A 111 -13.07 -4.02 -4.29
C ARG A 111 -12.02 -5.04 -4.69
N GLY A 112 -11.81 -6.04 -3.86
CA GLY A 112 -10.98 -7.21 -4.21
C GLY A 112 -11.87 -8.26 -4.87
N LEU A 113 -11.59 -8.60 -6.13
CA LEU A 113 -12.36 -9.56 -6.93
C LEU A 113 -11.55 -10.84 -7.11
N MET A 114 -12.15 -12.00 -6.85
CA MET A 114 -11.54 -13.30 -7.05
C MET A 114 -12.54 -14.26 -7.70
N ALA A 115 -12.10 -15.01 -8.72
CA ALA A 115 -12.97 -16.01 -9.31
C ALA A 115 -13.40 -17.05 -8.28
N ARG A 116 -14.69 -17.41 -8.29
CA ARG A 116 -15.31 -18.36 -7.34
C ARG A 116 -14.54 -19.67 -7.23
N LYS A 117 -14.03 -20.19 -8.35
CA LYS A 117 -13.19 -21.41 -8.38
C LYS A 117 -11.97 -21.35 -7.46
N TYR A 118 -11.41 -20.15 -7.21
CA TYR A 118 -10.29 -19.94 -6.28
C TYR A 118 -10.77 -19.59 -4.88
N TYR A 119 -11.82 -18.76 -4.79
CA TYR A 119 -12.34 -18.29 -3.50
C TYR A 119 -12.91 -19.42 -2.63
N ASP A 120 -13.63 -20.37 -3.26
CA ASP A 120 -14.25 -21.50 -2.56
C ASP A 120 -13.21 -22.55 -2.11
N HIS A 121 -12.01 -22.55 -2.71
CA HIS A 121 -10.89 -23.43 -2.40
C HIS A 121 -9.64 -22.67 -1.98
N LEU A 122 -9.81 -21.52 -1.34
CA LEU A 122 -8.72 -20.58 -1.02
C LEU A 122 -7.61 -21.22 -0.16
N GLU A 123 -7.95 -22.17 0.71
CA GLU A 123 -7.02 -22.92 1.57
C GLU A 123 -5.95 -23.68 0.77
N GLN A 124 -6.21 -24.01 -0.49
CA GLN A 124 -5.25 -24.67 -1.38
C GLN A 124 -4.15 -23.72 -1.85
N TYR A 125 -4.42 -22.41 -1.91
CA TYR A 125 -3.53 -21.38 -2.46
C TYR A 125 -2.88 -20.53 -1.37
N VAL A 126 -3.59 -20.29 -0.28
CA VAL A 126 -3.15 -19.41 0.82
C VAL A 126 -3.14 -20.21 2.12
N THR A 127 -2.01 -20.87 2.38
CA THR A 127 -1.84 -21.78 3.53
C THR A 127 -1.46 -21.06 4.83
N HIS A 128 -0.91 -19.82 4.75
CA HIS A 128 -0.54 -19.03 5.92
C HIS A 128 -1.80 -18.43 6.59
N PRO A 129 -2.15 -18.82 7.86
CA PRO A 129 -3.45 -18.51 8.45
C PRO A 129 -3.79 -17.00 8.51
N PRO A 130 -2.89 -16.09 8.89
CA PRO A 130 -3.18 -14.65 8.84
C PRO A 130 -3.48 -14.14 7.44
N SER A 131 -2.74 -14.62 6.42
CA SER A 131 -2.97 -14.25 5.02
C SER A 131 -4.29 -14.80 4.52
N PHE A 132 -4.63 -16.05 4.86
CA PHE A 132 -5.92 -16.66 4.52
C PHE A 132 -7.08 -15.83 5.07
N ALA A 133 -7.06 -15.50 6.35
CA ALA A 133 -8.10 -14.72 6.99
C ALA A 133 -8.27 -13.33 6.33
N LEU A 134 -7.14 -12.69 5.98
CA LEU A 134 -7.15 -11.40 5.29
C LEU A 134 -7.78 -11.52 3.89
N VAL A 135 -7.32 -12.46 3.08
CA VAL A 135 -7.82 -12.66 1.70
C VAL A 135 -9.30 -13.02 1.73
N LYS A 136 -9.70 -13.98 2.57
CA LYS A 136 -11.09 -14.41 2.70
C LYS A 136 -12.05 -13.27 3.07
N ARG A 137 -11.61 -12.36 3.92
CA ARG A 137 -12.40 -11.20 4.38
C ARG A 137 -12.47 -10.09 3.34
N THR A 138 -11.43 -9.94 2.50
CA THR A 138 -11.26 -8.75 1.66
C THR A 138 -11.54 -9.02 0.18
N ARG A 139 -11.87 -10.25 -0.20
CA ARG A 139 -12.24 -10.59 -1.59
C ARG A 139 -13.72 -10.90 -1.69
N GLU A 140 -14.30 -10.50 -2.81
CA GLU A 140 -15.62 -10.91 -3.27
C GLU A 140 -15.45 -12.01 -4.31
N ALA A 141 -16.23 -13.09 -4.16
CA ALA A 141 -16.29 -14.16 -5.15
C ALA A 141 -17.13 -13.72 -6.35
N VAL A 142 -16.55 -13.77 -7.54
CA VAL A 142 -17.22 -13.51 -8.82
C VAL A 142 -17.19 -14.78 -9.67
N ASP A 143 -18.19 -14.99 -10.50
CA ASP A 143 -18.28 -16.22 -11.30
C ASP A 143 -17.20 -16.20 -12.41
N ASP A 144 -17.02 -15.09 -13.10
CA ASP A 144 -15.93 -14.84 -14.04
C ASP A 144 -15.21 -13.55 -13.68
N LEU A 145 -13.88 -13.65 -13.48
CA LEU A 145 -13.06 -12.51 -13.10
C LEU A 145 -12.94 -11.49 -14.21
N LYS A 146 -12.78 -11.95 -15.46
CA LYS A 146 -12.61 -11.06 -16.61
C LYS A 146 -13.90 -10.29 -16.91
N GLU A 147 -15.04 -10.97 -16.89
CA GLU A 147 -16.35 -10.32 -17.07
C GLU A 147 -16.61 -9.28 -15.97
N ALA A 148 -16.31 -9.62 -14.71
CA ALA A 148 -16.48 -8.71 -13.59
C ALA A 148 -15.59 -7.47 -13.71
N VAL A 149 -14.33 -7.62 -14.14
CA VAL A 149 -13.40 -6.51 -14.38
C VAL A 149 -13.89 -5.62 -15.53
N LEU A 150 -14.34 -6.19 -16.63
CA LEU A 150 -14.90 -5.42 -17.76
C LEU A 150 -16.14 -4.64 -17.33
N ALA A 151 -17.05 -5.27 -16.62
CA ALA A 151 -18.27 -4.61 -16.10
C ALA A 151 -17.94 -3.46 -15.15
N GLY A 152 -16.79 -3.52 -14.45
CA GLY A 152 -16.30 -2.47 -13.55
C GLY A 152 -15.52 -1.35 -14.24
N GLY A 153 -15.37 -1.36 -15.57
CA GLY A 153 -14.67 -0.34 -16.36
C GLY A 153 -13.31 -0.76 -16.91
N GLY A 154 -12.91 -2.02 -16.74
CA GLY A 154 -11.77 -2.66 -17.40
C GLY A 154 -10.42 -2.48 -16.70
N SER A 155 -10.01 -1.28 -16.28
CA SER A 155 -8.73 -1.10 -15.59
C SER A 155 -8.73 -1.65 -14.17
N VAL A 156 -7.56 -2.09 -13.67
CA VAL A 156 -7.42 -2.61 -12.31
C VAL A 156 -6.33 -1.88 -11.54
N GLN A 157 -6.54 -1.70 -10.25
CA GLN A 157 -5.59 -1.03 -9.35
C GLN A 157 -4.38 -1.92 -9.04
N LYS A 158 -4.59 -3.24 -8.95
CA LYS A 158 -3.57 -4.24 -8.67
C LYS A 158 -4.07 -5.61 -9.09
N LEU A 159 -3.17 -6.46 -9.61
CA LEU A 159 -3.37 -7.90 -9.78
C LEU A 159 -2.53 -8.64 -8.74
N GLN A 160 -2.99 -9.81 -8.31
CA GLN A 160 -2.24 -10.71 -7.42
C GLN A 160 -2.41 -12.16 -7.84
N ALA A 161 -1.36 -12.94 -7.59
CA ALA A 161 -1.41 -14.40 -7.65
C ALA A 161 -0.92 -15.00 -6.34
N TYR A 162 -1.47 -16.13 -5.92
CA TYR A 162 -1.00 -16.90 -4.78
C TYR A 162 -0.57 -18.28 -5.21
N PHE A 163 0.62 -18.70 -4.76
CA PHE A 163 1.30 -19.92 -5.18
C PHE A 163 1.34 -20.93 -4.04
N PRO A 164 0.64 -22.08 -4.14
CA PRO A 164 0.79 -23.19 -3.18
C PRO A 164 2.20 -23.79 -3.24
N ASP A 165 2.79 -23.85 -4.43
CA ASP A 165 4.21 -24.21 -4.62
C ASP A 165 5.04 -22.93 -4.82
N LEU A 166 5.82 -22.56 -3.80
CA LEU A 166 6.69 -21.38 -3.85
C LEU A 166 7.82 -21.48 -4.88
N ALA A 167 8.20 -22.70 -5.32
CA ALA A 167 9.21 -22.88 -6.35
C ALA A 167 8.73 -22.42 -7.74
N LEU A 168 7.41 -22.32 -7.94
CA LEU A 168 6.82 -21.81 -9.18
C LEU A 168 6.97 -20.28 -9.29
N ARG A 169 6.86 -19.56 -8.18
CA ARG A 169 6.82 -18.09 -8.15
C ARG A 169 8.00 -17.41 -8.86
N PRO A 170 9.29 -17.77 -8.63
CA PRO A 170 10.41 -17.14 -9.32
C PRO A 170 10.36 -17.31 -10.85
N LYS A 171 9.89 -18.45 -11.32
CA LYS A 171 9.72 -18.73 -12.75
C LYS A 171 8.65 -17.84 -13.37
N VAL A 172 7.51 -17.71 -12.68
CA VAL A 172 6.41 -16.84 -13.10
C VAL A 172 6.83 -15.38 -13.09
N MET A 173 7.57 -14.96 -12.06
CA MET A 173 8.13 -13.59 -11.98
C MET A 173 8.98 -13.27 -13.22
N GLU A 174 9.87 -14.17 -13.62
CA GLU A 174 10.73 -13.96 -14.80
C GLU A 174 9.91 -13.95 -16.10
N GLN A 175 8.96 -14.86 -16.26
CA GLN A 175 8.06 -14.87 -17.40
C GLN A 175 7.26 -13.58 -17.52
N CYS A 176 6.65 -13.12 -16.40
CA CYS A 176 5.90 -11.87 -16.37
C CYS A 176 6.78 -10.65 -16.60
N LYS A 177 8.03 -10.65 -16.12
CA LYS A 177 8.98 -9.57 -16.36
C LYS A 177 9.34 -9.44 -17.85
N LEU A 178 9.46 -10.54 -18.55
CA LEU A 178 9.71 -10.56 -19.98
C LEU A 178 8.47 -10.15 -20.79
N ALA A 179 7.30 -10.69 -20.44
CA ALA A 179 6.05 -10.41 -21.14
C ALA A 179 5.48 -9.01 -20.87
N PHE A 180 5.63 -8.52 -19.63
CA PHE A 180 5.08 -7.25 -19.16
C PHE A 180 6.16 -6.38 -18.48
N PRO A 181 7.18 -5.91 -19.21
CA PRO A 181 8.34 -5.22 -18.62
C PRO A 181 7.99 -3.90 -17.93
N ASN A 182 6.83 -3.34 -18.22
CA ASN A 182 6.36 -2.10 -17.60
C ASN A 182 5.64 -2.33 -16.28
N LEU A 183 5.25 -3.57 -15.92
CA LEU A 183 4.60 -3.82 -14.64
C LEU A 183 5.62 -3.93 -13.51
N VAL A 184 5.28 -3.32 -12.38
CA VAL A 184 6.06 -3.45 -11.15
C VAL A 184 5.59 -4.69 -10.41
N GLN A 185 6.52 -5.62 -10.17
CA GLN A 185 6.28 -6.82 -9.39
C GLN A 185 6.71 -6.61 -7.95
N ALA A 186 5.91 -7.11 -6.99
CA ALA A 186 6.20 -7.06 -5.57
C ALA A 186 5.74 -8.33 -4.85
N ILE A 187 6.34 -8.59 -3.69
CA ILE A 187 5.93 -9.65 -2.76
C ILE A 187 5.58 -8.96 -1.45
N SER A 188 4.36 -9.15 -0.98
CA SER A 188 3.86 -8.54 0.27
C SER A 188 3.38 -9.57 1.30
N MET A 189 3.24 -10.84 0.88
CA MET A 189 2.85 -11.96 1.73
C MET A 189 3.67 -13.20 1.36
N PRO A 190 3.76 -14.22 2.24
CA PRO A 190 4.61 -15.39 2.01
C PRO A 190 4.42 -16.09 0.66
N ALA A 191 3.18 -16.18 0.19
CA ALA A 191 2.83 -16.95 -1.00
C ALA A 191 2.37 -16.11 -2.20
N ASN A 192 2.37 -14.78 -2.13
CA ASN A 192 1.84 -13.95 -3.21
C ASN A 192 2.90 -13.41 -4.18
N LEU A 193 2.40 -12.92 -5.30
CA LEU A 193 3.07 -12.05 -6.25
C LEU A 193 2.06 -10.98 -6.65
N GLU A 194 2.44 -9.73 -6.53
CA GLU A 194 1.64 -8.56 -6.90
C GLU A 194 2.14 -7.94 -8.20
N PHE A 195 1.21 -7.41 -8.99
CA PHE A 195 1.48 -6.63 -10.19
C PHE A 195 0.81 -5.27 -10.04
N ASN A 196 1.60 -4.22 -10.22
CA ASN A 196 1.17 -2.84 -10.13
C ASN A 196 1.53 -2.09 -11.42
N ALA A 197 0.79 -1.06 -11.75
CA ALA A 197 1.16 -0.17 -12.84
C ALA A 197 2.51 0.52 -12.53
N PRO A 198 3.32 0.90 -13.55
CA PRO A 198 4.64 1.49 -13.34
C PRO A 198 4.60 2.82 -12.56
N ASP A 199 3.47 3.48 -12.62
CA ASP A 199 3.24 4.74 -11.91
C ASP A 199 2.58 4.56 -10.53
N ALA A 200 2.17 3.35 -10.18
CA ALA A 200 1.63 3.02 -8.87
C ALA A 200 2.77 2.84 -7.84
N THR A 201 3.41 3.94 -7.48
CA THR A 201 4.41 3.99 -6.41
C THR A 201 4.02 5.03 -5.37
N LYS A 202 4.35 4.78 -4.10
CA LYS A 202 4.05 5.71 -3.01
C LYS A 202 4.70 7.09 -3.24
N GLY A 203 5.89 7.12 -3.84
CA GLY A 203 6.58 8.37 -4.17
C GLY A 203 5.86 9.18 -5.27
N LYS A 204 5.35 8.53 -6.33
CA LYS A 204 4.51 9.22 -7.32
C LYS A 204 3.19 9.69 -6.71
N GLY A 205 2.63 8.92 -5.77
CA GLY A 205 1.49 9.32 -4.97
C GLY A 205 1.76 10.60 -4.18
N LEU A 206 2.89 10.67 -3.49
CA LEU A 206 3.35 11.88 -2.79
C LEU A 206 3.43 13.08 -3.74
N ARG A 207 4.13 12.95 -4.88
CA ARG A 207 4.24 14.06 -5.85
C ARG A 207 2.89 14.54 -6.35
N THR A 208 1.98 13.61 -6.64
CA THR A 208 0.62 13.94 -7.09
C THR A 208 -0.13 14.70 -6.01
N LEU A 209 -0.07 14.22 -4.77
CA LEU A 209 -0.72 14.89 -3.63
C LEU A 209 -0.11 16.28 -3.37
N CYS A 210 1.20 16.41 -3.38
CA CYS A 210 1.89 17.68 -3.21
C CYS A 210 1.44 18.71 -4.26
N ARG A 211 1.33 18.29 -5.53
CA ARG A 211 0.82 19.17 -6.61
C ARG A 211 -0.61 19.60 -6.34
N CYS A 212 -1.49 18.71 -5.87
CA CYS A 212 -2.87 19.05 -5.55
C CYS A 212 -2.99 20.01 -4.36
N LEU A 213 -2.07 19.93 -3.40
CA LEU A 213 -2.08 20.74 -2.18
C LEU A 213 -1.25 22.03 -2.28
N GLY A 214 -0.46 22.20 -3.35
CA GLY A 214 0.48 23.33 -3.47
C GLY A 214 1.62 23.27 -2.45
N ILE A 215 2.01 22.07 -2.01
CA ILE A 215 3.12 21.83 -1.08
C ILE A 215 4.33 21.32 -1.87
N ASP A 216 5.52 21.85 -1.58
CA ASP A 216 6.75 21.32 -2.17
C ASP A 216 7.06 19.95 -1.51
N PRO A 217 7.40 18.89 -2.26
CA PRO A 217 7.83 17.63 -1.69
C PRO A 217 8.96 17.74 -0.65
N ARG A 218 9.82 18.78 -0.77
CA ARG A 218 10.85 19.08 0.23
C ARG A 218 10.31 19.50 1.60
N GLU A 219 9.04 19.88 1.68
CA GLU A 219 8.34 20.21 2.93
C GLU A 219 7.60 19.00 3.50
N ALA A 220 7.75 17.80 2.90
CA ALA A 220 7.18 16.55 3.37
C ALA A 220 8.19 15.73 4.16
N ALA A 221 7.71 15.02 5.19
CA ALA A 221 8.43 13.94 5.85
C ALA A 221 7.67 12.63 5.65
N ALA A 222 8.39 11.55 5.37
CA ALA A 222 7.82 10.24 5.09
C ALA A 222 8.43 9.16 5.96
N PHE A 223 7.59 8.24 6.46
CA PHE A 223 7.99 7.10 7.29
C PHE A 223 7.67 5.81 6.53
N GLY A 224 8.60 4.84 6.57
CA GLY A 224 8.42 3.54 5.93
C GLY A 224 9.42 2.51 6.43
N ASP A 225 9.12 1.23 6.17
CA ASP A 225 9.99 0.09 6.53
C ASP A 225 10.24 -0.87 5.35
N GLY A 226 9.31 -0.95 4.40
CA GLY A 226 9.35 -1.89 3.29
C GLY A 226 10.02 -1.35 2.03
N THR A 227 10.38 -2.24 1.10
CA THR A 227 10.96 -1.84 -0.20
C THR A 227 9.99 -1.04 -1.08
N ASN A 228 8.68 -1.18 -0.85
CA ASN A 228 7.63 -0.36 -1.48
C ASN A 228 7.64 1.09 -0.99
N ASP A 229 8.33 1.39 0.12
CA ASP A 229 8.49 2.74 0.65
C ASP A 229 9.70 3.47 0.08
N LEU A 230 10.64 2.79 -0.57
CA LEU A 230 11.86 3.39 -1.11
C LEU A 230 11.57 4.63 -1.97
N SER A 231 10.54 4.55 -2.82
CA SER A 231 10.16 5.70 -3.65
C SER A 231 9.58 6.84 -2.82
N LEU A 232 8.87 6.55 -1.74
CA LEU A 232 8.28 7.53 -0.83
C LEU A 232 9.36 8.26 -0.04
N LEU A 233 10.32 7.50 0.55
CA LEU A 233 11.42 8.05 1.34
C LEU A 233 12.33 8.97 0.50
N ARG A 234 12.61 8.58 -0.77
CA ARG A 234 13.46 9.37 -1.68
C ARG A 234 12.79 10.62 -2.22
N GLU A 235 11.47 10.64 -2.32
CA GLU A 235 10.71 11.78 -2.85
C GLU A 235 10.38 12.83 -1.79
N ALA A 236 10.29 12.43 -0.53
CA ALA A 236 10.07 13.35 0.58
C ALA A 236 11.33 14.17 0.87
N GLY A 237 11.16 15.37 1.42
CA GLY A 237 12.27 16.19 1.88
C GLY A 237 13.00 15.59 3.09
N ILE A 238 12.32 14.72 3.87
CA ILE A 238 12.91 13.93 4.95
C ILE A 238 12.33 12.52 4.87
N GLY A 239 13.16 11.57 4.47
CA GLY A 239 12.85 10.14 4.53
C GLY A 239 13.27 9.54 5.88
N VAL A 240 12.35 8.86 6.55
CA VAL A 240 12.58 8.20 7.85
C VAL A 240 12.33 6.71 7.72
N ALA A 241 13.36 5.89 7.86
CA ALA A 241 13.21 4.44 7.92
C ALA A 241 12.96 3.99 9.37
N MET A 242 12.12 2.97 9.54
CA MET A 242 11.97 2.30 10.84
C MET A 242 13.14 1.35 11.10
N ALA A 243 13.58 1.19 12.35
CA ALA A 243 14.71 0.32 12.71
C ALA A 243 14.46 -1.17 12.39
N ASN A 244 13.19 -1.59 12.33
CA ASN A 244 12.77 -2.91 11.87
C ASN A 244 12.68 -3.03 10.34
N GLY A 245 13.01 -1.98 9.60
CA GLY A 245 12.85 -1.91 8.16
C GLY A 245 13.87 -2.74 7.37
N ALA A 246 13.58 -2.92 6.09
CA ALA A 246 14.47 -3.60 5.17
C ALA A 246 15.83 -2.85 5.06
N PRO A 247 16.96 -3.56 4.84
CA PRO A 247 18.26 -2.93 4.71
C PRO A 247 18.29 -1.81 3.66
N GLU A 248 17.58 -1.98 2.56
CA GLU A 248 17.50 -1.02 1.46
C GLU A 248 16.80 0.28 1.88
N THR A 249 15.79 0.19 2.76
CA THR A 249 15.08 1.36 3.29
C THR A 249 15.94 2.12 4.30
N LEU A 250 16.66 1.40 5.15
CA LEU A 250 17.62 1.99 6.10
C LEU A 250 18.72 2.79 5.39
N VAL A 251 19.22 2.26 4.26
CA VAL A 251 20.26 2.93 3.45
C VAL A 251 19.69 4.15 2.69
N ALA A 252 18.41 4.09 2.28
CA ALA A 252 17.80 5.14 1.46
C ALA A 252 17.28 6.33 2.25
N ALA A 253 17.09 6.20 3.55
CA ALA A 253 16.49 7.22 4.41
C ALA A 253 17.51 8.23 4.94
N ASP A 254 17.03 9.44 5.24
CA ASP A 254 17.83 10.50 5.89
C ASP A 254 17.95 10.27 7.41
N LEU A 255 16.95 9.63 8.01
CA LEU A 255 16.87 9.35 9.44
C LEU A 255 16.41 7.92 9.68
N THR A 256 16.82 7.37 10.83
CA THR A 256 16.27 6.11 11.35
C THR A 256 15.48 6.40 12.62
N ALA A 257 14.23 5.96 12.65
CA ALA A 257 13.37 5.94 13.83
C ALA A 257 13.53 4.61 14.58
N PRO A 258 13.27 4.54 15.90
CA PRO A 258 13.03 3.26 16.57
C PRO A 258 11.99 2.40 15.85
N SER A 259 11.88 1.13 16.21
CA SER A 259 10.95 0.21 15.59
C SER A 259 9.48 0.64 15.78
N ASN A 260 8.59 0.03 14.99
CA ASN A 260 7.14 0.21 15.14
C ASN A 260 6.62 -0.25 16.52
N GLU A 261 7.27 -1.24 17.16
CA GLU A 261 6.95 -1.68 18.51
C GLU A 261 7.36 -0.67 19.59
N GLU A 262 8.35 0.17 19.30
CA GLU A 262 8.89 1.20 20.20
C GLU A 262 8.30 2.60 19.95
N ASP A 263 7.19 2.68 19.22
CA ASP A 263 6.53 3.94 18.87
C ASP A 263 7.45 4.93 18.11
N GLY A 264 8.27 4.41 17.20
CA GLY A 264 9.30 5.19 16.50
C GLY A 264 8.77 6.41 15.75
N VAL A 265 7.55 6.32 15.15
CA VAL A 265 6.89 7.44 14.50
C VAL A 265 6.64 8.59 15.49
N ALA A 266 6.08 8.28 16.66
CA ALA A 266 5.81 9.26 17.70
C ALA A 266 7.09 9.94 18.21
N GLN A 267 8.17 9.18 18.37
CA GLN A 267 9.45 9.71 18.83
C GLN A 267 10.04 10.74 17.86
N ILE A 268 9.96 10.49 16.56
CA ILE A 268 10.43 11.46 15.55
C ILE A 268 9.48 12.66 15.47
N LEU A 269 8.17 12.43 15.42
CA LEU A 269 7.17 13.52 15.36
C LEU A 269 7.28 14.47 16.55
N SER A 270 7.58 13.96 17.76
CA SER A 270 7.75 14.79 18.96
C SER A 270 8.91 15.79 18.85
N ARG A 271 9.91 15.52 18.02
CA ARG A 271 11.00 16.46 17.75
C ARG A 271 10.55 17.65 16.88
N TRP A 272 9.60 17.40 15.97
CA TRP A 272 9.10 18.43 15.04
C TRP A 272 7.84 19.12 15.57
N PHE A 273 7.04 18.40 16.36
CA PHE A 273 5.77 18.83 16.92
C PHE A 273 5.77 18.58 18.43
N PRO A 274 6.52 19.38 19.22
CA PRO A 274 6.59 19.22 20.66
C PRO A 274 5.23 19.47 21.32
N GLU A 275 5.05 18.97 22.54
CA GLU A 275 3.90 19.34 23.36
C GLU A 275 3.97 20.82 23.67
N ASN A 276 2.81 21.50 23.63
CA ASN A 276 2.76 22.89 24.08
C ASN A 276 3.00 22.89 25.58
N THR A 277 4.11 23.51 26.01
CA THR A 277 4.40 23.77 27.43
C THR A 277 3.40 24.78 28.00
#